data_4be9def2d7caa0998bbedb38f2feb537
#
_entry.id   4be9def2d7caa0998bbedb38f2feb537
#
_cell.length_a   1.000
_cell.length_b   1.000
_cell.length_c   1.000
_cell.angle_alpha   90.00
_cell.angle_beta   90.00
_cell.angle_gamma   90.00
#
_symmetry.space_group_name_H-M   'P 1'
#
loop_
_entity.id
_entity.type
_entity.pdbx_description
1 polymer ?
#
loop_
_entity_poly.entity_id
_entity_poly.type
_entity_poly.pdbx_seq_one_letter_code
_entity_poly.pdbx_strand_id
1 'polypeptide(L)'
;MRLVTTREASRLTGLSTYKLREWASRRALIPADVPPKSQGSPARYSWQTILLLRIAVTLRDRFHLELQAHRQVLTGLHTSLRTTSFVSLWGKSLVIDPDQCWSWIDDADFDAVKGDAILIRLSPHLDALSQDFALPRPSRMPGQLDLFPARPIAGPPSPTPASIQSAPHQSHRGRKSAGGRRE
;
A
#
# COMPACT_ATOMS: atom_id res chain seq x y z
N MET A 1 12.53 -21.32 -7.25
CA MET A 1 11.36 -20.79 -6.48
C MET A 1 10.62 -21.99 -5.89
N ARG A 2 10.37 -21.99 -4.57
CA ARG A 2 9.63 -23.08 -3.89
C ARG A 2 8.15 -23.03 -4.26
N LEU A 3 7.58 -24.18 -4.64
CA LEU A 3 6.16 -24.35 -4.91
C LEU A 3 5.57 -25.31 -3.88
N VAL A 4 4.39 -25.00 -3.37
CA VAL A 4 3.67 -25.83 -2.41
C VAL A 4 2.55 -26.63 -3.08
N THR A 5 2.20 -27.75 -2.51
CA THR A 5 1.11 -28.63 -2.98
C THR A 5 -0.26 -28.08 -2.60
N THR A 6 -1.34 -28.62 -3.18
CA THR A 6 -2.73 -28.27 -2.82
C THR A 6 -3.00 -28.46 -1.32
N ARG A 7 -2.43 -29.47 -0.68
CA ARG A 7 -2.61 -29.74 0.75
C ARG A 7 -1.93 -28.67 1.61
N GLU A 8 -0.71 -28.28 1.26
CA GLU A 8 0.01 -27.21 1.94
C GLU A 8 -0.68 -25.85 1.70
N ALA A 9 -1.12 -25.58 0.47
CA ALA A 9 -1.87 -24.37 0.13
C ALA A 9 -3.18 -24.28 0.93
N SER A 10 -3.89 -25.39 1.12
CA SER A 10 -5.09 -25.48 1.97
C SER A 10 -4.78 -25.06 3.42
N ARG A 11 -3.70 -25.56 4.00
CA ARG A 11 -3.26 -25.21 5.35
C ARG A 11 -2.88 -23.72 5.46
N LEU A 12 -2.16 -23.20 4.47
CA LEU A 12 -1.66 -21.82 4.47
C LEU A 12 -2.76 -20.76 4.28
N THR A 13 -3.81 -21.11 3.55
CA THR A 13 -4.91 -20.18 3.22
C THR A 13 -6.13 -20.34 4.13
N GLY A 14 -6.23 -21.46 4.85
CA GLY A 14 -7.45 -21.82 5.60
C GLY A 14 -8.59 -22.33 4.69
N LEU A 15 -8.38 -22.43 3.38
CA LEU A 15 -9.37 -22.96 2.45
C LEU A 15 -9.35 -24.49 2.46
N SER A 16 -10.54 -25.13 2.36
CA SER A 16 -10.57 -26.58 2.07
C SER A 16 -9.98 -26.85 0.68
N THR A 17 -9.44 -28.05 0.49
CA THR A 17 -8.89 -28.48 -0.80
C THR A 17 -9.93 -28.44 -1.92
N TYR A 18 -11.21 -28.67 -1.58
CA TYR A 18 -12.33 -28.54 -2.50
C TYR A 18 -12.52 -27.09 -2.95
N LYS A 19 -12.56 -26.14 -1.99
CA LYS A 19 -12.74 -24.71 -2.26
C LYS A 19 -11.56 -24.15 -3.05
N LEU A 20 -10.35 -24.62 -2.74
CA LEU A 20 -9.16 -24.23 -3.47
C LEU A 20 -9.21 -24.68 -4.95
N ARG A 21 -9.66 -25.92 -5.21
CA ARG A 21 -9.87 -26.43 -6.57
C ARG A 21 -11.00 -25.67 -7.29
N GLU A 22 -12.07 -25.35 -6.58
CA GLU A 22 -13.16 -24.54 -7.14
C GLU A 22 -12.64 -23.19 -7.63
N TRP A 23 -11.87 -22.48 -6.81
CA TRP A 23 -11.32 -21.16 -7.15
C TRP A 23 -10.25 -21.23 -8.24
N ALA A 24 -9.39 -22.22 -8.19
CA ALA A 24 -8.28 -22.36 -9.14
C ALA A 24 -8.70 -22.87 -10.51
N SER A 25 -9.72 -23.74 -10.59
CA SER A 25 -10.09 -24.42 -11.84
C SER A 25 -11.49 -24.06 -12.33
N ARG A 26 -12.52 -24.31 -11.50
CA ARG A 26 -13.92 -24.14 -11.96
C ARG A 26 -14.29 -22.68 -12.18
N ARG A 27 -13.95 -21.82 -11.22
CA ARG A 27 -14.24 -20.37 -11.31
C ARG A 27 -13.12 -19.60 -11.97
N ALA A 28 -11.94 -20.17 -12.09
CA ALA A 28 -10.73 -19.53 -12.61
C ALA A 28 -10.49 -18.13 -12.04
N LEU A 29 -10.73 -17.98 -10.71
CA LEU A 29 -10.53 -16.73 -9.99
C LEU A 29 -9.03 -16.47 -9.76
N ILE A 30 -8.36 -17.50 -9.25
CA ILE A 30 -6.93 -17.47 -8.92
C ILE A 30 -6.34 -18.80 -9.38
N PRO A 31 -5.78 -18.87 -10.59
CA PRO A 31 -5.24 -20.12 -11.13
C PRO A 31 -4.00 -20.60 -10.36
N ALA A 32 -3.77 -21.90 -10.32
CA ALA A 32 -2.54 -22.47 -9.82
C ALA A 32 -1.37 -22.14 -10.77
N ASP A 33 -0.17 -21.92 -10.23
CA ASP A 33 1.03 -21.66 -11.04
C ASP A 33 1.40 -22.87 -11.92
N VAL A 34 1.21 -24.08 -11.38
CA VAL A 34 1.32 -25.32 -12.15
C VAL A 34 0.01 -26.09 -12.01
N PRO A 35 -0.81 -26.16 -13.06
CA PRO A 35 -2.05 -26.93 -13.03
C PRO A 35 -1.75 -28.43 -12.97
N PRO A 36 -2.70 -29.26 -12.50
CA PRO A 36 -2.53 -30.70 -12.51
C PRO A 36 -2.42 -31.23 -13.94
N LYS A 37 -1.39 -32.05 -14.21
CA LYS A 37 -1.15 -32.61 -15.55
C LYS A 37 -2.04 -33.81 -15.86
N SER A 38 -2.48 -34.54 -14.83
CA SER A 38 -3.33 -35.73 -14.94
C SER A 38 -4.18 -35.92 -13.69
N GLN A 39 -5.14 -36.84 -13.75
CA GLN A 39 -5.91 -37.23 -12.59
C GLN A 39 -4.99 -37.80 -11.51
N GLY A 40 -5.01 -37.17 -10.30
CA GLY A 40 -4.12 -37.54 -9.18
C GLY A 40 -2.84 -36.67 -9.06
N SER A 41 -2.45 -35.95 -10.09
CA SER A 41 -1.31 -35.03 -9.99
C SER A 41 -1.70 -33.76 -9.20
N PRO A 42 -0.91 -33.33 -8.18
CA PRO A 42 -1.24 -32.17 -7.40
C PRO A 42 -0.95 -30.88 -8.17
N ALA A 43 -1.87 -29.90 -8.10
CA ALA A 43 -1.56 -28.53 -8.49
C ALA A 43 -0.48 -27.96 -7.55
N ARG A 44 0.31 -27.01 -8.06
CA ARG A 44 1.36 -26.33 -7.29
C ARG A 44 1.17 -24.81 -7.30
N TYR A 45 1.52 -24.20 -6.18
CA TYR A 45 1.27 -22.80 -5.90
C TYR A 45 2.55 -22.11 -5.42
N SER A 46 2.82 -20.93 -5.95
CA SER A 46 3.88 -20.06 -5.48
C SER A 46 3.45 -19.25 -4.25
N TRP A 47 4.39 -18.58 -3.60
CA TRP A 47 4.07 -17.69 -2.49
C TRP A 47 3.17 -16.51 -2.94
N GLN A 48 3.36 -16.02 -4.16
CA GLN A 48 2.52 -14.95 -4.74
C GLN A 48 1.06 -15.39 -4.83
N THR A 49 0.83 -16.57 -5.39
CA THR A 49 -0.51 -17.14 -5.52
C THR A 49 -1.13 -17.45 -4.15
N ILE A 50 -0.34 -17.93 -3.18
CA ILE A 50 -0.82 -18.14 -1.80
C ILE A 50 -1.16 -16.80 -1.13
N LEU A 51 -0.33 -15.76 -1.30
CA LEU A 51 -0.64 -14.42 -0.78
C LEU A 51 -1.96 -13.90 -1.35
N LEU A 52 -2.14 -14.00 -2.66
CA LEU A 52 -3.38 -13.59 -3.32
C LEU A 52 -4.60 -14.37 -2.81
N LEU A 53 -4.47 -15.68 -2.62
CA LEU A 53 -5.52 -16.52 -2.04
C LEU A 53 -5.87 -16.07 -0.61
N ARG A 54 -4.88 -15.73 0.22
CA ARG A 54 -5.10 -15.21 1.57
C ARG A 54 -5.82 -13.85 1.57
N ILE A 55 -5.44 -12.95 0.66
CA ILE A 55 -6.14 -11.68 0.45
C ILE A 55 -7.60 -11.96 0.04
N ALA A 56 -7.83 -12.84 -0.93
CA ALA A 56 -9.17 -13.20 -1.37
C ALA A 56 -10.03 -13.81 -0.26
N VAL A 57 -9.43 -14.65 0.61
CA VAL A 57 -10.10 -15.18 1.81
C VAL A 57 -10.49 -14.03 2.74
N THR A 58 -9.59 -13.09 2.98
CA THR A 58 -9.88 -11.91 3.83
C THR A 58 -11.01 -11.06 3.26
N LEU A 59 -11.01 -10.80 1.95
CA LEU A 59 -12.07 -10.05 1.27
C LEU A 59 -13.43 -10.75 1.41
N ARG A 60 -13.47 -12.06 1.23
CA ARG A 60 -14.70 -12.84 1.37
C ARG A 60 -15.18 -12.91 2.83
N ASP A 61 -14.29 -13.26 3.76
CA ASP A 61 -14.70 -13.67 5.11
C ASP A 61 -14.87 -12.47 6.06
N ARG A 62 -14.11 -11.38 5.87
CA ARG A 62 -14.18 -10.19 6.70
C ARG A 62 -15.01 -9.07 6.08
N PHE A 63 -14.94 -8.91 4.76
CA PHE A 63 -15.64 -7.85 4.04
C PHE A 63 -16.87 -8.34 3.30
N HIS A 64 -17.15 -9.65 3.33
CA HIS A 64 -18.31 -10.29 2.69
C HIS A 64 -18.42 -9.99 1.19
N LEU A 65 -17.27 -9.77 0.51
CA LEU A 65 -17.25 -9.47 -0.91
C LEU A 65 -17.48 -10.71 -1.76
N GLU A 66 -18.29 -10.55 -2.79
CA GLU A 66 -18.43 -11.56 -3.84
C GLU A 66 -17.22 -11.50 -4.79
N LEU A 67 -16.30 -12.45 -4.64
CA LEU A 67 -15.03 -12.44 -5.37
C LEU A 67 -15.17 -12.49 -6.90
N GLN A 68 -16.28 -13.04 -7.40
CA GLN A 68 -16.51 -13.11 -8.84
C GLN A 68 -16.71 -11.71 -9.44
N ALA A 69 -17.39 -10.82 -8.73
CA ALA A 69 -17.56 -9.42 -9.14
C ALA A 69 -16.22 -8.67 -9.16
N HIS A 70 -15.26 -9.07 -8.31
CA HIS A 70 -13.93 -8.45 -8.19
C HIS A 70 -12.81 -9.21 -8.95
N ARG A 71 -13.18 -10.01 -9.94
CA ARG A 71 -12.21 -10.84 -10.70
C ARG A 71 -11.11 -10.01 -11.36
N GLN A 72 -11.43 -8.82 -11.87
CA GLN A 72 -10.45 -7.93 -12.50
C GLN A 72 -9.39 -7.47 -11.48
N VAL A 73 -9.80 -7.09 -10.28
CA VAL A 73 -8.89 -6.75 -9.17
C VAL A 73 -7.94 -7.92 -8.87
N LEU A 74 -8.49 -9.13 -8.71
CA LEU A 74 -7.69 -10.32 -8.41
C LEU A 74 -6.70 -10.64 -9.54
N THR A 75 -7.10 -10.46 -10.81
CA THR A 75 -6.22 -10.66 -11.96
C THR A 75 -5.10 -9.62 -12.01
N GLY A 76 -5.43 -8.35 -11.78
CA GLY A 76 -4.44 -7.27 -11.70
C GLY A 76 -3.44 -7.47 -10.57
N LEU A 77 -3.92 -7.83 -9.38
CA LEU A 77 -3.09 -8.17 -8.22
C LEU A 77 -2.16 -9.35 -8.51
N HIS A 78 -2.68 -10.41 -9.15
CA HIS A 78 -1.87 -11.56 -9.53
C HIS A 78 -0.72 -11.17 -10.46
N THR A 79 -1.01 -10.36 -11.47
CA THR A 79 -0.01 -9.85 -12.42
C THR A 79 1.05 -8.99 -11.73
N SER A 80 0.63 -8.08 -10.87
CA SER A 80 1.53 -7.23 -10.09
C SER A 80 2.44 -8.05 -9.15
N LEU A 81 1.88 -9.01 -8.43
CA LEU A 81 2.63 -9.86 -7.51
C LEU A 81 3.69 -10.71 -8.21
N ARG A 82 3.50 -11.08 -9.48
CA ARG A 82 4.49 -11.85 -10.24
C ARG A 82 5.79 -11.09 -10.51
N THR A 83 5.72 -9.77 -10.57
CA THR A 83 6.87 -8.88 -10.80
C THR A 83 7.38 -8.23 -9.52
N THR A 84 6.68 -8.40 -8.40
CA THR A 84 7.01 -7.78 -7.13
C THR A 84 7.85 -8.74 -6.27
N SER A 85 8.91 -8.22 -5.64
CA SER A 85 9.71 -9.02 -4.71
C SER A 85 9.00 -9.16 -3.36
N PHE A 86 9.25 -10.29 -2.67
CA PHE A 86 8.66 -10.54 -1.35
C PHE A 86 9.04 -9.46 -0.33
N VAL A 87 10.30 -9.02 -0.37
CA VAL A 87 10.83 -8.03 0.58
C VAL A 87 10.20 -6.66 0.37
N SER A 88 9.90 -6.27 -0.86
CA SER A 88 9.31 -4.95 -1.17
C SER A 88 7.86 -4.80 -0.73
N LEU A 89 7.20 -5.89 -0.33
CA LEU A 89 5.83 -5.87 0.19
C LEU A 89 5.76 -5.63 1.70
N TRP A 90 6.89 -5.72 2.40
CA TRP A 90 6.90 -5.46 3.83
C TRP A 90 6.66 -3.98 4.13
N GLY A 91 5.82 -3.73 5.15
CA GLY A 91 5.41 -2.37 5.50
C GLY A 91 4.44 -1.75 4.50
N LYS A 92 3.84 -2.58 3.62
CA LYS A 92 2.81 -2.14 2.67
C LYS A 92 1.44 -2.70 3.02
N SER A 93 0.45 -1.94 2.61
CA SER A 93 -0.97 -2.31 2.63
C SER A 93 -1.55 -2.27 1.23
N LEU A 94 -2.51 -3.15 0.98
CA LEU A 94 -3.36 -3.11 -0.20
C LEU A 94 -4.55 -2.21 0.07
N VAL A 95 -4.77 -1.25 -0.81
CA VAL A 95 -5.97 -0.41 -0.84
C VAL A 95 -6.80 -0.81 -2.05
N ILE A 96 -8.11 -0.98 -1.85
CA ILE A 96 -9.08 -1.25 -2.93
C ILE A 96 -10.19 -0.21 -2.80
N ASP A 97 -10.35 0.60 -3.84
CA ASP A 97 -11.37 1.63 -3.91
C ASP A 97 -12.74 1.05 -4.36
N PRO A 98 -13.85 1.75 -4.12
CA PRO A 98 -15.18 1.34 -4.58
C PRO A 98 -15.26 1.09 -6.08
N ASP A 99 -14.49 1.83 -6.88
CA ASP A 99 -14.40 1.70 -8.34
C ASP A 99 -13.56 0.50 -8.81
N GLN A 100 -13.20 -0.39 -7.87
CA GLN A 100 -12.36 -1.56 -8.11
C GLN A 100 -10.93 -1.25 -8.60
N CYS A 101 -10.46 -0.01 -8.39
CA CYS A 101 -9.06 0.32 -8.49
C CYS A 101 -8.34 -0.19 -7.24
N TRP A 102 -7.07 -0.55 -7.40
CA TRP A 102 -6.25 -1.00 -6.28
C TRP A 102 -4.84 -0.43 -6.35
N SER A 103 -4.21 -0.25 -5.21
CA SER A 103 -2.84 0.24 -5.10
C SER A 103 -2.12 -0.35 -3.90
N TRP A 104 -0.78 -0.35 -3.96
CA TRP A 104 0.08 -0.60 -2.80
C TRP A 104 0.45 0.73 -2.17
N ILE A 105 0.19 0.88 -0.89
CA ILE A 105 0.62 2.06 -0.11
C ILE A 105 1.57 1.63 1.00
N ASP A 106 2.44 2.51 1.43
CA ASP A 106 3.26 2.27 2.61
C ASP A 106 2.40 2.41 3.87
N ASP A 107 2.66 1.57 4.88
CA ASP A 107 1.90 1.58 6.14
C ASP A 107 2.02 2.92 6.90
N ALA A 108 3.00 3.75 6.55
CA ALA A 108 3.16 5.10 7.08
C ALA A 108 2.26 6.15 6.38
N ASP A 109 1.76 5.86 5.18
CA ASP A 109 1.08 6.81 4.31
C ASP A 109 -0.45 6.62 4.31
N PHE A 110 -1.03 6.10 5.38
CA PHE A 110 -2.49 5.88 5.46
C PHE A 110 -3.31 7.16 5.27
N ASP A 111 -2.78 8.30 5.66
CA ASP A 111 -3.44 9.60 5.49
C ASP A 111 -3.57 10.02 4.02
N ALA A 112 -2.83 9.37 3.12
CA ALA A 112 -2.94 9.59 1.68
C ALA A 112 -4.19 8.95 1.05
N VAL A 113 -4.82 7.98 1.74
CA VAL A 113 -6.07 7.34 1.28
C VAL A 113 -7.21 8.31 1.46
N LYS A 114 -7.73 8.82 0.35
CA LYS A 114 -8.88 9.74 0.34
C LYS A 114 -10.14 8.97 -0.01
N GLY A 115 -11.19 9.19 0.80
CA GLY A 115 -12.49 8.56 0.59
C GLY A 115 -12.59 7.15 1.16
N ASP A 116 -13.65 6.45 0.76
CA ASP A 116 -13.93 5.09 1.23
C ASP A 116 -13.05 4.08 0.50
N ALA A 117 -12.38 3.21 1.24
CA ALA A 117 -11.55 2.16 0.67
C ALA A 117 -11.44 0.96 1.61
N ILE A 118 -11.22 -0.22 1.05
CA ILE A 118 -10.85 -1.41 1.81
C ILE A 118 -9.33 -1.42 1.94
N LEU A 119 -8.86 -1.50 3.17
CA LEU A 119 -7.44 -1.56 3.47
C LEU A 119 -7.07 -2.91 4.07
N ILE A 120 -6.10 -3.59 3.47
CA ILE A 120 -5.57 -4.89 3.94
C ILE A 120 -4.07 -4.77 4.17
N ARG A 121 -3.66 -4.86 5.45
CA ARG A 121 -2.24 -4.90 5.81
C ARG A 121 -1.60 -6.22 5.37
N LEU A 122 -0.47 -6.13 4.67
CA LEU A 122 0.21 -7.31 4.16
C LEU A 122 1.08 -8.01 5.21
N SER A 123 1.62 -7.28 6.17
CA SER A 123 2.56 -7.82 7.17
C SER A 123 2.10 -9.12 7.83
N PRO A 124 0.85 -9.29 8.31
CA PRO A 124 0.41 -10.56 8.91
C PRO A 124 0.38 -11.73 7.93
N HIS A 125 0.10 -11.44 6.65
CA HIS A 125 0.10 -12.46 5.59
C HIS A 125 1.53 -12.86 5.22
N LEU A 126 2.43 -11.89 5.12
CA LEU A 126 3.85 -12.12 4.81
C LEU A 126 4.56 -12.86 5.93
N ASP A 127 4.24 -12.56 7.20
CA ASP A 127 4.77 -13.29 8.36
C ASP A 127 4.45 -14.79 8.28
N ALA A 128 3.21 -15.13 7.97
CA ALA A 128 2.81 -16.52 7.81
C ALA A 128 3.54 -17.21 6.65
N LEU A 129 3.75 -16.50 5.53
CA LEU A 129 4.40 -17.05 4.35
C LEU A 129 5.92 -17.17 4.49
N SER A 130 6.56 -16.24 5.20
CA SER A 130 8.02 -16.21 5.37
C SER A 130 8.56 -17.50 6.01
N GLN A 131 7.81 -18.06 6.95
CA GLN A 131 8.20 -19.32 7.62
C GLN A 131 8.09 -20.52 6.68
N ASP A 132 6.97 -20.65 5.97
CA ASP A 132 6.66 -21.81 5.14
C ASP A 132 7.44 -21.84 3.82
N PHE A 133 7.77 -20.69 3.27
CA PHE A 133 8.54 -20.59 2.03
C PHE A 133 10.02 -20.27 2.25
N ALA A 134 10.49 -20.17 3.51
CA ALA A 134 11.84 -19.75 3.87
C ALA A 134 12.23 -18.44 3.18
N LEU A 135 11.33 -17.45 3.18
CA LEU A 135 11.53 -16.15 2.55
C LEU A 135 12.13 -15.15 3.54
N PRO A 136 12.96 -14.22 3.06
CA PRO A 136 13.61 -13.26 3.93
C PRO A 136 12.60 -12.33 4.60
N ARG A 137 12.78 -12.13 5.90
CA ARG A 137 12.11 -11.07 6.65
C ARG A 137 13.04 -9.86 6.70
N PRO A 138 12.52 -8.64 6.57
CA PRO A 138 13.34 -7.49 6.89
C PRO A 138 13.74 -7.62 8.36
N SER A 139 15.04 -7.70 8.59
CA SER A 139 15.58 -7.66 9.95
C SER A 139 15.34 -6.26 10.50
N ARG A 140 14.21 -6.05 11.21
CA ARG A 140 14.19 -5.00 12.22
C ARG A 140 15.09 -5.49 13.34
N MET A 141 16.38 -5.21 13.25
CA MET A 141 17.22 -5.29 14.44
C MET A 141 16.69 -4.25 15.42
N PRO A 142 16.16 -4.63 16.60
CA PRO A 142 15.93 -3.70 17.67
C PRO A 142 17.33 -3.20 18.06
N GLY A 143 17.65 -1.94 17.72
CA GLY A 143 18.95 -1.36 17.96
C GLY A 143 19.77 -1.05 16.72
N GLN A 144 19.25 -1.16 15.51
CA GLN A 144 19.84 -0.47 14.38
C GLN A 144 19.72 1.03 14.67
N LEU A 145 20.77 1.55 15.29
CA LEU A 145 20.97 2.99 15.48
C LEU A 145 20.83 3.60 14.09
N ASP A 146 19.94 4.58 13.94
CA ASP A 146 19.96 5.49 12.81
C ASP A 146 21.34 6.15 12.82
N LEU A 147 22.29 5.54 12.10
CA LEU A 147 23.66 6.04 11.99
C LEU A 147 23.71 7.46 11.43
N PHE A 148 22.60 7.90 10.85
CA PHE A 148 22.40 9.27 10.39
C PHE A 148 20.97 9.71 10.79
N PRO A 149 20.77 10.25 12.01
CA PRO A 149 19.56 11.03 12.23
C PRO A 149 19.59 12.14 11.19
N ALA A 150 18.60 12.16 10.29
CA ALA A 150 18.41 13.29 9.37
C ALA A 150 18.19 14.55 10.23
N ARG A 151 19.27 15.21 10.62
CA ARG A 151 19.18 16.57 11.14
C ARG A 151 18.74 17.42 9.97
N PRO A 152 17.60 18.11 10.05
CA PRO A 152 17.31 19.15 9.11
C PRO A 152 18.50 20.12 9.16
N ILE A 153 19.20 20.28 8.05
CA ILE A 153 20.21 21.32 7.90
C ILE A 153 19.45 22.61 8.14
N ALA A 154 19.67 23.21 9.30
CA ALA A 154 19.16 24.54 9.57
C ALA A 154 19.72 25.43 8.44
N GLY A 155 18.83 25.89 7.55
CA GLY A 155 19.19 26.85 6.53
C GLY A 155 19.86 28.07 7.18
N PRO A 156 20.71 28.80 6.45
CA PRO A 156 21.35 29.98 7.00
C PRO A 156 20.27 30.92 7.58
N PRO A 157 20.53 31.58 8.74
CA PRO A 157 19.57 32.45 9.37
C PRO A 157 19.15 33.52 8.36
N SER A 158 17.84 33.62 8.11
CA SER A 158 17.28 34.71 7.32
C SER A 158 17.75 36.04 7.89
N PRO A 159 18.24 36.99 7.07
CA PRO A 159 18.65 38.28 7.58
C PRO A 159 17.46 38.97 8.23
N THR A 160 17.61 39.30 9.51
CA THR A 160 16.65 40.12 10.28
C THR A 160 16.45 41.44 9.55
N PRO A 161 15.21 41.87 9.23
CA PRO A 161 15.01 43.17 8.67
C PRO A 161 15.44 44.24 9.68
N ALA A 162 16.45 45.01 9.31
CA ALA A 162 16.96 46.12 10.11
C ALA A 162 15.79 47.09 10.38
N SER A 163 15.57 47.38 11.65
CA SER A 163 14.61 48.38 12.12
C SER A 163 14.95 49.72 11.50
N ILE A 164 14.10 50.17 10.58
CA ILE A 164 14.16 51.53 10.06
C ILE A 164 13.68 52.44 11.20
N GLN A 165 14.64 53.11 11.86
CA GLN A 165 14.35 54.21 12.78
C GLN A 165 13.76 55.36 11.99
N SER A 166 12.50 55.66 12.25
CA SER A 166 11.79 56.82 11.71
C SER A 166 12.37 58.09 12.31
N ALA A 167 13.01 58.91 11.50
CA ALA A 167 13.37 60.30 11.86
C ALA A 167 12.11 61.19 11.92
N PRO A 168 12.04 62.19 12.84
CA PRO A 168 10.88 63.00 13.01
C PRO A 168 10.78 64.06 11.89
N HIS A 169 9.67 64.05 11.17
CA HIS A 169 9.38 65.02 10.14
C HIS A 169 8.79 66.33 10.79
N GLN A 170 9.52 67.39 10.65
CA GLN A 170 9.11 68.71 11.03
C GLN A 170 7.95 69.18 10.18
N SER A 171 6.97 69.80 10.87
CA SER A 171 5.84 70.52 10.33
C SER A 171 6.23 71.78 9.56
N HIS A 172 5.77 71.90 8.33
CA HIS A 172 5.67 73.21 7.67
C HIS A 172 4.22 73.45 7.26
N ARG A 173 3.69 74.51 7.89
CA ARG A 173 2.45 75.28 7.56
C ARG A 173 2.57 75.86 6.18
N GLY A 174 1.47 75.96 5.44
CA GLY A 174 1.29 76.94 4.35
C GLY A 174 0.20 76.54 3.38
N ARG A 175 -0.96 76.95 3.60
CA ARG A 175 -1.72 78.03 3.02
C ARG A 175 -2.52 77.66 1.75
N LYS A 176 -3.87 77.73 1.94
CA LYS A 176 -4.94 78.27 1.09
C LYS A 176 -4.80 78.29 -0.46
N SER A 177 -5.80 77.78 -1.16
CA SER A 177 -6.91 78.50 -1.85
C SER A 177 -7.60 77.52 -2.78
N ALA A 178 -8.87 77.34 -2.70
CA ALA A 178 -9.97 78.06 -3.35
C ALA A 178 -10.13 77.72 -4.86
N GLY A 179 -11.31 77.23 -5.17
CA GLY A 179 -11.89 77.41 -6.49
C GLY A 179 -12.26 76.16 -7.27
N GLY A 180 -13.50 75.91 -7.36
CA GLY A 180 -14.39 76.11 -8.49
C GLY A 180 -14.83 74.79 -9.10
N ARG A 181 -15.99 74.31 -8.85
CA ARG A 181 -17.30 74.44 -9.51
C ARG A 181 -17.35 73.92 -10.99
N ARG A 182 -18.33 73.09 -11.18
CA ARG A 182 -19.07 72.73 -12.44
C ARG A 182 -18.36 71.63 -13.32
N GLU A 183 -19.07 70.71 -13.84
CA GLU A 183 -20.50 70.37 -14.15
C GLU A 183 -20.75 68.89 -13.98
#